data_559f76f6b0e3e779bb3f615fd17ac98f
#
_entry.id   559f76f6b0e3e779bb3f615fd17ac98f
#
_cell.length_a   1.000
_cell.length_b   1.000
_cell.length_c   1.000
_cell.angle_alpha   90.00
_cell.angle_beta   90.00
_cell.angle_gamma   90.00
#
_symmetry.space_group_name_H-M   'P 1'
#
loop_
_entity.id
_entity.type
_entity.pdbx_description
1 polymer ?
#
loop_
_entity_poly.entity_id
_entity_poly.type
_entity_poly.pdbx_seq_one_letter_code
_entity_poly.pdbx_strand_id
1 'polypeptide(L)'
;MLRSVFGKVVHDQWRMVLGWAAFAGIWPAMYVALYPSIGAIGELEKMLEQFPPAIREFFASGSLNMSTPEGFLNLELFTFVAPLLVLAYTVVVAGGATAAEEERGTMDLLLANPIPRWRIVVEKSAAFVIGTIVIGIGMWVGAGLGALAVNVDLDMGLVGQAIASACLLGFALGGVALALGALTGRRWLAAGVSLMIVIAGFFLNGLGALVDWLEPWRPISPFYQYIANDPLSNGLDAGNVLVLVAWALIGGIVAVIAFERRDLAR
;
A
#
# COMPACT_ATOMS: atom_id res chain seq x y z
N MET A 1 23.33 -0.47 23.61
CA MET A 1 23.40 0.60 22.59
C MET A 1 23.10 0.01 21.23
N LEU A 2 22.06 0.42 20.57
CA LEU A 2 21.71 -0.06 19.21
C LEU A 2 22.76 0.48 18.23
N ARG A 3 23.45 -0.42 17.52
CA ARG A 3 24.60 -0.08 16.66
C ARG A 3 24.21 0.46 15.27
N SER A 4 22.92 0.57 14.95
CA SER A 4 22.41 1.03 13.65
C SER A 4 21.12 1.86 13.81
N VAL A 5 20.88 2.79 12.91
CA VAL A 5 19.65 3.57 12.82
C VAL A 5 18.46 2.63 12.55
N PHE A 6 18.64 1.65 11.67
CA PHE A 6 17.66 0.60 11.39
C PHE A 6 17.18 -0.11 12.65
N GLY A 7 18.12 -0.66 13.45
CA GLY A 7 17.78 -1.37 14.68
C GLY A 7 17.01 -0.51 15.68
N LYS A 8 17.36 0.79 15.77
CA LYS A 8 16.62 1.75 16.61
C LYS A 8 15.19 1.95 16.08
N VAL A 9 15.03 2.23 14.80
CA VAL A 9 13.72 2.48 14.19
C VAL A 9 12.80 1.27 14.35
N VAL A 10 13.30 0.07 14.07
CA VAL A 10 12.55 -1.17 14.25
C VAL A 10 12.16 -1.35 15.72
N HIS A 11 13.10 -1.13 16.65
CA HIS A 11 12.81 -1.25 18.09
C HIS A 11 11.77 -0.24 18.57
N ASP A 12 11.83 1.01 18.09
CA ASP A 12 10.92 2.07 18.51
C ASP A 12 9.50 1.87 17.90
N GLN A 13 9.41 1.27 16.72
CA GLN A 13 8.15 1.16 15.96
C GLN A 13 7.49 -0.23 16.03
N TRP A 14 8.13 -1.28 16.57
CA TRP A 14 7.62 -2.65 16.51
C TRP A 14 6.19 -2.82 17.06
N ARG A 15 5.86 -2.12 18.17
CA ARG A 15 4.51 -2.15 18.74
C ARG A 15 3.46 -1.55 17.83
N MET A 16 3.81 -0.43 17.18
CA MET A 16 2.95 0.22 16.19
C MET A 16 2.76 -0.68 14.98
N VAL A 17 3.84 -1.29 14.47
CA VAL A 17 3.78 -2.19 13.31
C VAL A 17 2.94 -3.43 13.61
N LEU A 18 3.12 -4.06 14.79
CA LEU A 18 2.30 -5.20 15.19
C LEU A 18 0.83 -4.80 15.42
N GLY A 19 0.57 -3.62 15.98
CA GLY A 19 -0.79 -3.08 16.12
C GLY A 19 -1.44 -2.87 14.75
N TRP A 20 -0.72 -2.31 13.79
CA TRP A 20 -1.19 -2.17 12.41
C TRP A 20 -1.39 -3.52 11.72
N ALA A 21 -0.49 -4.49 11.91
CA ALA A 21 -0.62 -5.82 11.33
C ALA A 21 -1.85 -6.56 11.86
N ALA A 22 -2.09 -6.48 13.18
CA ALA A 22 -3.29 -7.05 13.80
C ALA A 22 -4.56 -6.36 13.32
N PHE A 23 -4.57 -5.01 13.29
CA PHE A 23 -5.69 -4.22 12.80
C PHE A 23 -5.99 -4.52 11.32
N ALA A 24 -4.96 -4.53 10.46
CA ALA A 24 -5.13 -4.85 9.05
C ALA A 24 -5.55 -6.29 8.80
N GLY A 25 -5.15 -7.23 9.66
CA GLY A 25 -5.54 -8.64 9.58
C GLY A 25 -7.01 -8.89 9.96
N ILE A 26 -7.61 -8.03 10.80
CA ILE A 26 -9.03 -8.15 11.16
C ILE A 26 -9.93 -8.04 9.92
N TRP A 27 -9.60 -7.16 8.97
CA TRP A 27 -10.43 -6.92 7.79
C TRP A 27 -10.59 -8.14 6.89
N PRO A 28 -9.52 -8.78 6.38
CA PRO A 28 -9.69 -9.99 5.60
C PRO A 28 -10.33 -11.12 6.42
N ALA A 29 -10.00 -11.26 7.70
CA ALA A 29 -10.65 -12.25 8.57
C ALA A 29 -12.17 -12.04 8.64
N MET A 30 -12.59 -10.78 8.81
CA MET A 30 -14.01 -10.41 8.88
C MET A 30 -14.72 -10.64 7.54
N TYR A 31 -14.14 -10.19 6.42
CA TYR A 31 -14.78 -10.36 5.10
C TYR A 31 -14.92 -11.84 4.75
N VAL A 32 -13.89 -12.65 4.97
CA VAL A 32 -13.97 -14.10 4.73
C VAL A 32 -15.01 -14.74 5.64
N ALA A 33 -15.04 -14.39 6.93
CA ALA A 33 -16.01 -14.94 7.88
C ALA A 33 -17.47 -14.54 7.57
N LEU A 34 -17.68 -13.36 6.97
CA LEU A 34 -19.02 -12.89 6.58
C LEU A 34 -19.50 -13.52 5.28
N TYR A 35 -18.60 -13.99 4.40
CA TYR A 35 -18.94 -14.52 3.08
C TYR A 35 -20.11 -15.54 3.09
N PRO A 36 -20.09 -16.60 3.94
CA PRO A 36 -21.19 -17.58 3.94
C PRO A 36 -22.53 -17.01 4.43
N SER A 37 -22.49 -15.92 5.20
CA SER A 37 -23.68 -15.29 5.78
C SER A 37 -24.37 -14.32 4.82
N ILE A 38 -23.67 -13.91 3.74
CA ILE A 38 -24.23 -13.01 2.73
C ILE A 38 -25.05 -13.85 1.74
N GLY A 39 -26.14 -14.45 2.22
CA GLY A 39 -27.12 -15.16 1.39
C GLY A 39 -27.82 -14.28 0.34
N ALA A 40 -27.58 -12.96 0.40
CA ALA A 40 -28.04 -11.94 -0.55
C ALA A 40 -27.03 -11.67 -1.69
N ILE A 41 -25.95 -12.46 -1.84
CA ILE A 41 -24.94 -12.23 -2.91
C ILE A 41 -25.63 -12.19 -4.28
N GLY A 42 -26.56 -13.09 -4.55
CA GLY A 42 -27.31 -13.09 -5.80
C GLY A 42 -28.25 -11.87 -5.98
N GLU A 43 -28.71 -11.26 -4.90
CA GLU A 43 -29.49 -10.00 -4.97
C GLU A 43 -28.58 -8.79 -5.19
N LEU A 44 -27.40 -8.79 -4.57
CA LEU A 44 -26.40 -7.74 -4.75
C LEU A 44 -25.81 -7.76 -6.17
N GLU A 45 -25.56 -8.95 -6.72
CA GLU A 45 -25.15 -9.11 -8.11
C GLU A 45 -26.19 -8.58 -9.09
N LYS A 46 -27.47 -8.93 -8.90
CA LYS A 46 -28.59 -8.37 -9.68
C LYS A 46 -28.73 -6.85 -9.51
N MET A 47 -28.44 -6.33 -8.33
CA MET A 47 -28.47 -4.90 -8.08
C MET A 47 -27.32 -4.20 -8.81
N LEU A 48 -26.10 -4.77 -8.81
CA LEU A 48 -24.96 -4.26 -9.56
C LEU A 48 -25.18 -4.33 -11.08
N GLU A 49 -25.88 -5.36 -11.58
CA GLU A 49 -26.27 -5.46 -12.99
C GLU A 49 -27.19 -4.31 -13.45
N GLN A 50 -27.92 -3.69 -12.54
CA GLN A 50 -28.77 -2.52 -12.83
C GLN A 50 -27.99 -1.22 -13.00
N PHE A 51 -26.73 -1.16 -12.53
CA PHE A 51 -25.89 0.02 -12.74
C PHE A 51 -25.39 0.09 -14.18
N PRO A 52 -25.23 1.32 -14.73
CA PRO A 52 -24.60 1.52 -16.02
C PRO A 52 -23.23 0.82 -16.09
N PRO A 53 -22.83 0.28 -17.27
CA PRO A 53 -21.53 -0.40 -17.44
C PRO A 53 -20.36 0.40 -16.90
N ALA A 54 -20.41 1.71 -17.10
CA ALA A 54 -19.42 2.66 -16.60
C ALA A 54 -19.21 2.61 -15.08
N ILE A 55 -20.29 2.54 -14.31
CA ILE A 55 -20.21 2.48 -12.84
C ILE A 55 -19.67 1.13 -12.42
N ARG A 56 -20.09 0.06 -13.08
CA ARG A 56 -19.58 -1.29 -12.82
C ARG A 56 -18.08 -1.37 -13.04
N GLU A 57 -17.60 -0.81 -14.14
CA GLU A 57 -16.18 -0.82 -14.52
C GLU A 57 -15.30 0.04 -13.59
N PHE A 58 -15.87 1.14 -13.06
CA PHE A 58 -15.19 1.99 -12.09
C PHE A 58 -14.94 1.28 -10.75
N PHE A 59 -15.94 0.53 -10.26
CA PHE A 59 -15.86 -0.17 -8.98
C PHE A 59 -15.32 -1.59 -9.08
N ALA A 60 -15.40 -2.22 -10.24
CA ALA A 60 -14.98 -3.59 -10.46
C ALA A 60 -13.85 -3.64 -11.50
N SER A 61 -12.65 -3.38 -11.03
CA SER A 61 -11.44 -3.55 -11.84
C SER A 61 -11.07 -5.03 -12.05
N GLY A 62 -12.04 -5.92 -12.27
CA GLY A 62 -11.85 -7.36 -12.42
C GLY A 62 -13.17 -8.09 -12.65
N SER A 63 -13.19 -9.40 -12.49
CA SER A 63 -14.40 -10.20 -12.62
C SER A 63 -15.40 -9.85 -11.52
N LEU A 64 -16.59 -9.38 -11.90
CA LEU A 64 -17.73 -9.13 -11.00
C LEU A 64 -18.36 -10.43 -10.43
N ASN A 65 -17.62 -11.51 -10.39
CA ASN A 65 -18.15 -12.78 -9.89
C ASN A 65 -18.13 -12.80 -8.37
N MET A 66 -19.13 -12.18 -7.75
CA MET A 66 -19.32 -12.21 -6.30
C MET A 66 -19.76 -13.59 -5.77
N SER A 67 -20.10 -14.52 -6.66
CA SER A 67 -20.54 -15.87 -6.27
C SER A 67 -19.38 -16.72 -5.77
N THR A 68 -18.14 -16.31 -5.99
CA THR A 68 -16.93 -16.96 -5.45
C THR A 68 -16.35 -16.17 -4.29
N PRO A 69 -15.72 -16.84 -3.30
CA PRO A 69 -15.04 -16.15 -2.21
C PRO A 69 -13.98 -15.16 -2.69
N GLU A 70 -13.24 -15.52 -3.74
CA GLU A 70 -12.21 -14.69 -4.34
C GLU A 70 -12.79 -13.44 -5.00
N GLY A 71 -13.86 -13.56 -5.77
CA GLY A 71 -14.52 -12.43 -6.42
C GLY A 71 -15.12 -11.46 -5.39
N PHE A 72 -15.72 -11.97 -4.33
CA PHE A 72 -16.21 -11.17 -3.20
C PHE A 72 -15.08 -10.41 -2.51
N LEU A 73 -13.96 -11.09 -2.18
CA LEU A 73 -12.80 -10.45 -1.57
C LEU A 73 -12.16 -9.43 -2.49
N ASN A 74 -12.12 -9.69 -3.79
CA ASN A 74 -11.56 -8.75 -4.75
C ASN A 74 -12.30 -7.43 -4.73
N LEU A 75 -13.64 -7.48 -4.79
CA LEU A 75 -14.46 -6.28 -4.80
C LEU A 75 -14.42 -5.55 -3.44
N GLU A 76 -14.66 -6.24 -2.35
CA GLU A 76 -14.88 -5.61 -1.04
C GLU A 76 -13.56 -5.26 -0.33
N LEU A 77 -12.57 -6.14 -0.42
CA LEU A 77 -11.30 -5.96 0.30
C LEU A 77 -10.23 -5.33 -0.59
N PHE A 78 -9.94 -5.94 -1.74
CA PHE A 78 -8.78 -5.54 -2.53
C PHE A 78 -9.01 -4.30 -3.38
N THR A 79 -10.23 -3.95 -3.73
CA THR A 79 -10.51 -2.71 -4.47
C THR A 79 -10.26 -1.46 -3.62
N PHE A 80 -10.62 -1.47 -2.33
CA PHE A 80 -10.55 -0.29 -1.46
C PHE A 80 -9.81 -0.50 -0.15
N VAL A 81 -10.20 -1.51 0.62
CA VAL A 81 -9.76 -1.62 2.03
C VAL A 81 -8.29 -1.99 2.14
N ALA A 82 -7.84 -2.99 1.40
CA ALA A 82 -6.45 -3.43 1.45
C ALA A 82 -5.46 -2.33 1.01
N PRO A 83 -5.64 -1.68 -0.16
CA PRO A 83 -4.77 -0.57 -0.53
C PRO A 83 -4.86 0.60 0.45
N LEU A 84 -6.06 0.95 0.96
CA LEU A 84 -6.21 2.04 1.93
C LEU A 84 -5.42 1.77 3.22
N LEU A 85 -5.50 0.56 3.77
CA LEU A 85 -4.78 0.18 4.98
C LEU A 85 -3.27 0.23 4.80
N VAL A 86 -2.77 -0.32 3.69
CA VAL A 86 -1.34 -0.33 3.38
C VAL A 86 -0.84 1.09 3.13
N LEU A 87 -1.56 1.89 2.34
CA LEU A 87 -1.18 3.27 2.02
C LEU A 87 -1.24 4.20 3.23
N ALA A 88 -2.22 4.03 4.12
CA ALA A 88 -2.30 4.81 5.35
C ALA A 88 -1.04 4.61 6.22
N TYR A 89 -0.53 3.40 6.31
CA TYR A 89 0.73 3.13 6.98
C TYR A 89 1.94 3.68 6.22
N THR A 90 2.09 3.29 4.95
CA THR A 90 3.31 3.56 4.17
C THR A 90 3.54 5.04 3.92
N VAL A 91 2.50 5.81 3.55
CA VAL A 91 2.60 7.25 3.29
C VAL A 91 2.99 8.01 4.57
N VAL A 92 2.38 7.67 5.70
CA VAL A 92 2.66 8.34 6.97
C VAL A 92 4.06 8.02 7.49
N VAL A 93 4.45 6.74 7.45
CA VAL A 93 5.75 6.30 7.98
C VAL A 93 6.89 6.72 7.07
N ALA A 94 6.77 6.50 5.76
CA ALA A 94 7.81 6.88 4.80
C ALA A 94 7.94 8.40 4.68
N GLY A 95 6.84 9.14 4.57
CA GLY A 95 6.86 10.62 4.52
C GLY A 95 7.42 11.26 5.79
N GLY A 96 7.23 10.62 6.94
CA GLY A 96 7.82 11.05 8.21
C GLY A 96 9.23 10.55 8.48
N ALA A 97 9.81 9.72 7.64
CA ALA A 97 11.08 9.04 7.92
C ALA A 97 12.25 9.99 8.24
N THR A 98 12.38 11.07 7.51
CA THR A 98 13.37 12.14 7.76
C THR A 98 12.72 13.39 8.33
N ALA A 99 11.60 13.80 7.77
CA ALA A 99 10.91 15.04 8.12
C ALA A 99 10.45 15.10 9.59
N ALA A 100 10.04 13.98 10.18
CA ALA A 100 9.61 13.97 11.57
C ALA A 100 10.75 14.26 12.57
N GLU A 101 11.98 13.91 12.25
CA GLU A 101 13.15 14.25 13.11
C GLU A 101 13.57 15.70 12.93
N GLU A 102 13.42 16.24 11.73
CA GLU A 102 13.65 17.66 11.49
C GLU A 102 12.64 18.53 12.27
N GLU A 103 11.35 18.20 12.16
CA GLU A 103 10.29 18.92 12.89
C GLU A 103 10.44 18.83 14.41
N ARG A 104 11.01 17.73 14.93
CA ARG A 104 11.29 17.57 16.37
C ARG A 104 12.62 18.18 16.82
N GLY A 105 13.43 18.70 15.90
CA GLY A 105 14.78 19.21 16.21
C GLY A 105 15.76 18.12 16.67
N THR A 106 15.48 16.84 16.39
CA THR A 106 16.34 15.70 16.78
C THR A 106 17.30 15.27 15.66
N MET A 107 17.20 15.90 14.50
CA MET A 107 18.07 15.59 13.34
C MET A 107 19.53 15.87 13.65
N ASP A 108 19.84 16.96 14.38
CA ASP A 108 21.22 17.31 14.73
C ASP A 108 21.87 16.25 15.64
N LEU A 109 21.11 15.64 16.54
CA LEU A 109 21.58 14.54 17.38
C LEU A 109 21.90 13.29 16.57
N LEU A 110 21.14 13.06 15.50
CA LEU A 110 21.39 11.94 14.59
C LEU A 110 22.66 12.19 13.74
N LEU A 111 22.81 13.41 13.22
CA LEU A 111 23.95 13.82 12.41
C LEU A 111 25.25 14.04 13.18
N ALA A 112 25.18 14.21 14.50
CA ALA A 112 26.36 14.24 15.37
C ALA A 112 27.12 12.90 15.42
N ASN A 113 26.48 11.81 14.99
CA ASN A 113 27.14 10.53 14.81
C ASN A 113 27.83 10.48 13.45
N PRO A 114 28.97 9.79 13.28
CA PRO A 114 29.69 9.68 12.03
C PRO A 114 29.00 8.69 11.07
N ILE A 115 27.74 9.00 10.70
CA ILE A 115 26.92 8.18 9.81
C ILE A 115 26.67 9.01 8.54
N PRO A 116 26.97 8.48 7.34
CA PRO A 116 26.70 9.18 6.10
C PRO A 116 25.19 9.38 5.91
N ARG A 117 24.79 10.52 5.37
CA ARG A 117 23.36 10.92 5.23
C ARG A 117 22.54 9.91 4.42
N TRP A 118 23.08 9.39 3.33
CA TRP A 118 22.40 8.37 2.51
C TRP A 118 22.01 7.12 3.32
N ARG A 119 22.88 6.72 4.25
CA ARG A 119 22.66 5.54 5.06
C ARG A 119 21.45 5.71 6.00
N ILE A 120 21.23 6.93 6.50
CA ILE A 120 20.06 7.23 7.33
C ILE A 120 18.78 6.99 6.52
N VAL A 121 18.72 7.48 5.28
CA VAL A 121 17.55 7.30 4.40
C VAL A 121 17.35 5.82 4.09
N VAL A 122 18.41 5.11 3.71
CA VAL A 122 18.35 3.68 3.35
C VAL A 122 17.91 2.82 4.54
N GLU A 123 18.50 3.03 5.73
CA GLU A 123 18.13 2.25 6.92
C GLU A 123 16.68 2.51 7.36
N LYS A 124 16.18 3.73 7.22
CA LYS A 124 14.79 4.08 7.50
C LYS A 124 13.84 3.52 6.43
N SER A 125 14.25 3.53 5.16
CA SER A 125 13.50 2.90 4.08
C SER A 125 13.38 1.39 4.30
N ALA A 126 14.46 0.72 4.70
CA ALA A 126 14.41 -0.70 5.03
C ALA A 126 13.43 -0.99 6.18
N ALA A 127 13.37 -0.13 7.20
CA ALA A 127 12.45 -0.30 8.32
C ALA A 127 10.98 -0.18 7.88
N PHE A 128 10.62 0.80 7.03
CA PHE A 128 9.26 0.91 6.54
C PHE A 128 8.86 -0.24 5.62
N VAL A 129 9.78 -0.73 4.77
CA VAL A 129 9.55 -1.90 3.91
C VAL A 129 9.24 -3.13 4.76
N ILE A 130 10.05 -3.41 5.79
CA ILE A 130 9.81 -4.53 6.71
C ILE A 130 8.47 -4.36 7.43
N GLY A 131 8.16 -3.16 7.90
CA GLY A 131 6.87 -2.88 8.54
C GLY A 131 5.68 -3.16 7.61
N THR A 132 5.76 -2.76 6.34
CA THR A 132 4.73 -3.05 5.34
C THR A 132 4.58 -4.56 5.09
N ILE A 133 5.69 -5.29 5.01
CA ILE A 133 5.67 -6.75 4.85
C ILE A 133 4.99 -7.42 6.07
N VAL A 134 5.30 -6.97 7.28
CA VAL A 134 4.68 -7.48 8.51
C VAL A 134 3.17 -7.23 8.51
N ILE A 135 2.72 -6.07 8.03
CA ILE A 135 1.30 -5.76 7.85
C ILE A 135 0.66 -6.70 6.81
N GLY A 136 1.32 -6.91 5.68
CA GLY A 136 0.87 -7.89 4.67
C GLY A 136 0.74 -9.31 5.23
N ILE A 137 1.72 -9.75 6.02
CA ILE A 137 1.65 -11.05 6.71
C ILE A 137 0.45 -11.08 7.68
N GLY A 138 0.20 -9.99 8.41
CA GLY A 138 -0.98 -9.87 9.28
C GLY A 138 -2.29 -10.03 8.50
N MET A 139 -2.40 -9.41 7.32
CA MET A 139 -3.56 -9.55 6.43
C MET A 139 -3.71 -10.98 5.91
N TRP A 140 -2.61 -11.61 5.51
CA TRP A 140 -2.61 -12.99 5.02
C TRP A 140 -3.03 -13.99 6.11
N VAL A 141 -2.47 -13.84 7.31
CA VAL A 141 -2.86 -14.65 8.48
C VAL A 141 -4.33 -14.42 8.83
N GLY A 142 -4.80 -13.16 8.77
CA GLY A 142 -6.20 -12.83 9.00
C GLY A 142 -7.14 -13.54 8.01
N ALA A 143 -6.82 -13.51 6.71
CA ALA A 143 -7.59 -14.23 5.69
C ALA A 143 -7.66 -15.72 5.96
N GLY A 144 -6.52 -16.34 6.31
CA GLY A 144 -6.45 -17.77 6.65
C GLY A 144 -7.26 -18.13 7.90
N LEU A 145 -7.19 -17.30 8.95
CA LEU A 145 -8.01 -17.50 10.17
C LEU A 145 -9.50 -17.37 9.87
N GLY A 146 -9.90 -16.40 9.03
CA GLY A 146 -11.28 -16.25 8.57
C GLY A 146 -11.75 -17.49 7.81
N ALA A 147 -10.93 -17.98 6.86
CA ALA A 147 -11.24 -19.16 6.06
C ALA A 147 -11.43 -20.43 6.93
N LEU A 148 -10.52 -20.63 7.90
CA LEU A 148 -10.62 -21.74 8.85
C LEU A 148 -11.86 -21.64 9.74
N ALA A 149 -12.25 -20.44 10.16
CA ALA A 149 -13.39 -20.25 11.05
C ALA A 149 -14.73 -20.65 10.42
N VAL A 150 -14.87 -20.48 9.10
CA VAL A 150 -16.12 -20.75 8.38
C VAL A 150 -16.01 -21.87 7.35
N ASN A 151 -14.89 -22.59 7.30
CA ASN A 151 -14.60 -23.67 6.36
C ASN A 151 -14.81 -23.28 4.89
N VAL A 152 -14.38 -22.08 4.53
CA VAL A 152 -14.34 -21.61 3.15
C VAL A 152 -13.00 -21.99 2.54
N ASP A 153 -13.05 -22.61 1.37
CA ASP A 153 -11.84 -22.95 0.61
C ASP A 153 -11.38 -21.71 -0.17
N LEU A 154 -10.18 -21.22 0.17
CA LEU A 154 -9.53 -20.08 -0.46
C LEU A 154 -8.12 -20.47 -0.91
N ASP A 155 -7.78 -20.13 -2.13
CA ASP A 155 -6.38 -20.24 -2.57
C ASP A 155 -5.51 -19.20 -1.83
N MET A 156 -4.91 -19.64 -0.71
CA MET A 156 -4.03 -18.81 0.10
C MET A 156 -2.77 -18.34 -0.66
N GLY A 157 -2.41 -19.00 -1.75
CA GLY A 157 -1.32 -18.58 -2.64
C GLY A 157 -1.72 -17.34 -3.44
N LEU A 158 -2.91 -17.34 -4.03
CA LEU A 158 -3.47 -16.18 -4.75
C LEU A 158 -3.77 -15.02 -3.81
N VAL A 159 -4.34 -15.29 -2.62
CA VAL A 159 -4.53 -14.28 -1.56
C VAL A 159 -3.18 -13.64 -1.19
N GLY A 160 -2.13 -14.45 -1.02
CA GLY A 160 -0.78 -13.94 -0.75
C GLY A 160 -0.24 -13.05 -1.86
N GLN A 161 -0.49 -13.40 -3.12
CA GLN A 161 -0.08 -12.60 -4.28
C GLN A 161 -0.85 -11.27 -4.38
N ALA A 162 -2.15 -11.27 -4.11
CA ALA A 162 -2.96 -10.04 -4.06
C ALA A 162 -2.48 -9.10 -2.93
N ILE A 163 -2.18 -9.63 -1.75
CA ILE A 163 -1.60 -8.86 -0.64
C ILE A 163 -0.20 -8.35 -1.00
N ALA A 164 0.62 -9.15 -1.66
CA ALA A 164 1.94 -8.71 -2.12
C ALA A 164 1.83 -7.55 -3.13
N SER A 165 0.85 -7.60 -4.05
CA SER A 165 0.55 -6.48 -4.95
C SER A 165 0.17 -5.22 -4.19
N ALA A 166 -0.66 -5.31 -3.14
CA ALA A 166 -1.00 -4.18 -2.27
C ALA A 166 0.24 -3.62 -1.53
N CYS A 167 1.14 -4.49 -1.06
CA CYS A 167 2.41 -4.07 -0.47
C CYS A 167 3.31 -3.36 -1.48
N LEU A 168 3.38 -3.84 -2.72
CA LEU A 168 4.13 -3.20 -3.80
C LEU A 168 3.58 -1.81 -4.13
N LEU A 169 2.25 -1.65 -4.17
CA LEU A 169 1.60 -0.34 -4.27
C LEU A 169 2.01 0.57 -3.11
N GLY A 170 2.03 0.02 -1.89
CA GLY A 170 2.51 0.71 -0.69
C GLY A 170 3.98 1.14 -0.80
N PHE A 171 4.86 0.31 -1.37
CA PHE A 171 6.26 0.67 -1.60
C PHE A 171 6.40 1.77 -2.65
N ALA A 172 5.63 1.70 -3.74
CA ALA A 172 5.65 2.69 -4.80
C ALA A 172 5.26 4.08 -4.27
N LEU A 173 4.11 4.19 -3.62
CA LEU A 173 3.59 5.47 -3.11
C LEU A 173 4.27 5.90 -1.80
N GLY A 174 4.72 4.95 -0.98
CA GLY A 174 5.58 5.21 0.16
C GLY A 174 6.95 5.77 -0.27
N GLY A 175 7.52 5.30 -1.39
CA GLY A 175 8.72 5.86 -2.00
C GLY A 175 8.53 7.33 -2.40
N VAL A 176 7.39 7.67 -3.00
CA VAL A 176 7.03 9.07 -3.30
C VAL A 176 6.93 9.90 -2.02
N ALA A 177 6.27 9.40 -1.00
CA ALA A 177 6.15 10.09 0.29
C ALA A 177 7.51 10.31 0.95
N LEU A 178 8.40 9.31 0.89
CA LEU A 178 9.78 9.41 1.37
C LEU A 178 10.56 10.51 0.65
N ALA A 179 10.45 10.55 -0.70
CA ALA A 179 11.09 11.58 -1.50
C ALA A 179 10.59 12.98 -1.13
N LEU A 180 9.28 13.16 -1.00
CA LEU A 180 8.68 14.43 -0.59
C LEU A 180 9.08 14.82 0.83
N GLY A 181 9.16 13.87 1.77
CA GLY A 181 9.66 14.12 3.12
C GLY A 181 11.10 14.57 3.14
N ALA A 182 11.98 13.91 2.37
CA ALA A 182 13.39 14.30 2.23
C ALA A 182 13.57 15.64 1.53
N LEU A 183 12.75 15.96 0.52
CA LEU A 183 12.79 17.24 -0.19
C LEU A 183 12.32 18.42 0.66
N THR A 184 11.25 18.25 1.40
CA THR A 184 10.57 19.37 2.07
C THR A 184 10.95 19.54 3.54
N GLY A 185 11.36 18.46 4.22
CA GLY A 185 11.54 18.39 5.67
C GLY A 185 10.26 18.61 6.47
N ARG A 186 9.10 18.56 5.81
CA ARG A 186 7.80 18.81 6.43
C ARG A 186 6.90 17.59 6.25
N ARG A 187 6.67 16.89 7.34
CA ARG A 187 5.88 15.66 7.37
C ARG A 187 4.46 15.85 6.81
N TRP A 188 3.79 16.92 7.18
CA TRP A 188 2.42 17.19 6.73
C TRP A 188 2.34 17.47 5.22
N LEU A 189 3.36 18.16 4.65
CA LEU A 189 3.43 18.38 3.19
C LEU A 189 3.68 17.07 2.45
N ALA A 190 4.62 16.25 2.93
CA ALA A 190 4.89 14.94 2.35
C ALA A 190 3.65 14.06 2.36
N ALA A 191 2.94 13.98 3.49
CA ALA A 191 1.72 13.20 3.61
C ALA A 191 0.58 13.77 2.74
N GLY A 192 0.36 15.08 2.76
CA GLY A 192 -0.72 15.73 2.01
C GLY A 192 -0.55 15.61 0.50
N VAL A 193 0.65 15.91 -0.02
CA VAL A 193 0.93 15.79 -1.46
C VAL A 193 0.88 14.32 -1.90
N SER A 194 1.43 13.39 -1.09
CA SER A 194 1.33 11.96 -1.40
C SER A 194 -0.11 11.49 -1.42
N LEU A 195 -0.95 11.94 -0.49
CA LEU A 195 -2.38 11.62 -0.50
C LEU A 195 -3.08 12.14 -1.76
N MET A 196 -2.74 13.35 -2.22
CA MET A 196 -3.27 13.87 -3.49
C MET A 196 -2.85 12.99 -4.68
N ILE A 197 -1.60 12.52 -4.71
CA ILE A 197 -1.11 11.60 -5.76
C ILE A 197 -1.84 10.25 -5.67
N VAL A 198 -2.07 9.74 -4.47
CA VAL A 198 -2.87 8.51 -4.23
C VAL A 198 -4.26 8.68 -4.82
N ILE A 199 -4.96 9.76 -4.46
CA ILE A 199 -6.31 10.05 -4.93
C ILE A 199 -6.33 10.24 -6.46
N ALA A 200 -5.42 11.03 -6.99
CA ALA A 200 -5.31 11.25 -8.44
C ALA A 200 -5.05 9.94 -9.20
N GLY A 201 -4.15 9.10 -8.70
CA GLY A 201 -3.87 7.79 -9.29
C GLY A 201 -5.06 6.85 -9.25
N PHE A 202 -5.80 6.83 -8.15
CA PHE A 202 -7.03 6.04 -8.01
C PHE A 202 -8.09 6.48 -9.04
N PHE A 203 -8.36 7.78 -9.12
CA PHE A 203 -9.32 8.32 -10.09
C PHE A 203 -8.84 8.15 -11.54
N LEU A 204 -7.54 8.32 -11.80
CA LEU A 204 -6.99 8.07 -13.15
C LEU A 204 -7.21 6.62 -13.59
N ASN A 205 -7.03 5.65 -12.68
CA ASN A 205 -7.30 4.26 -12.98
C ASN A 205 -8.79 4.02 -13.25
N GLY A 206 -9.67 4.49 -12.36
CA GLY A 206 -11.11 4.26 -12.46
C GLY A 206 -11.75 5.02 -13.63
N LEU A 207 -11.52 6.35 -13.74
CA LEU A 207 -12.09 7.16 -14.81
C LEU A 207 -11.46 6.86 -16.18
N GLY A 208 -10.18 6.46 -16.20
CA GLY A 208 -9.51 6.10 -17.45
C GLY A 208 -10.09 4.86 -18.12
N ALA A 209 -10.85 4.04 -17.40
CA ALA A 209 -11.63 2.95 -18.00
C ALA A 209 -12.88 3.46 -18.75
N LEU A 210 -13.36 4.66 -18.41
CA LEU A 210 -14.64 5.22 -18.86
C LEU A 210 -14.49 6.32 -19.90
N VAL A 211 -13.30 6.92 -19.99
CA VAL A 211 -13.06 8.14 -20.75
C VAL A 211 -11.90 7.92 -21.72
N ASP A 212 -12.20 7.84 -23.01
CA ASP A 212 -11.27 7.47 -24.08
C ASP A 212 -9.95 8.23 -24.09
N TRP A 213 -9.99 9.56 -23.79
CA TRP A 213 -8.76 10.35 -23.76
C TRP A 213 -7.90 10.13 -22.51
N LEU A 214 -8.46 9.54 -21.44
CA LEU A 214 -7.73 9.16 -20.22
C LEU A 214 -7.17 7.74 -20.28
N GLU A 215 -7.75 6.87 -21.10
CA GLU A 215 -7.35 5.47 -21.21
C GLU A 215 -5.85 5.27 -21.46
N PRO A 216 -5.19 6.01 -22.39
CA PRO A 216 -3.74 5.87 -22.63
C PRO A 216 -2.87 6.23 -21.42
N TRP A 217 -3.40 6.98 -20.46
CA TRP A 217 -2.69 7.41 -19.27
C TRP A 217 -2.85 6.46 -18.07
N ARG A 218 -3.79 5.53 -18.11
CA ARG A 218 -4.03 4.56 -17.02
C ARG A 218 -2.77 3.81 -16.59
N PRO A 219 -1.92 3.31 -17.51
CA PRO A 219 -0.73 2.54 -17.12
C PRO A 219 0.30 3.34 -16.29
N ILE A 220 0.21 4.67 -16.28
CA ILE A 220 1.05 5.52 -15.43
C ILE A 220 0.62 5.41 -13.97
N SER A 221 -0.66 5.12 -13.70
CA SER A 221 -1.16 4.99 -12.33
C SER A 221 -0.58 3.75 -11.63
N PRO A 222 0.00 3.89 -10.43
CA PRO A 222 0.37 2.74 -9.63
C PRO A 222 -0.84 1.85 -9.28
N PHE A 223 -2.06 2.42 -9.20
CA PHE A 223 -3.27 1.64 -8.97
C PHE A 223 -3.64 0.74 -10.13
N TYR A 224 -3.40 1.19 -11.38
CA TYR A 224 -3.55 0.32 -12.54
C TYR A 224 -2.64 -0.90 -12.43
N GLN A 225 -1.37 -0.69 -12.12
CA GLN A 225 -0.39 -1.77 -11.98
C GLN A 225 -0.73 -2.72 -10.81
N TYR A 226 -1.38 -2.19 -9.78
CA TYR A 226 -1.82 -2.97 -8.63
C TYR A 226 -2.90 -3.99 -8.96
N ILE A 227 -3.89 -3.63 -9.82
CA ILE A 227 -5.12 -4.42 -9.99
C ILE A 227 -5.33 -4.93 -11.43
N ALA A 228 -4.57 -4.42 -12.41
CA ALA A 228 -4.82 -4.68 -13.84
C ALA A 228 -4.84 -6.17 -14.22
N ASN A 229 -4.06 -7.00 -13.55
CA ASN A 229 -4.02 -8.45 -13.81
C ASN A 229 -4.99 -9.24 -12.92
N ASP A 230 -5.79 -8.59 -12.08
CA ASP A 230 -6.59 -9.26 -11.04
C ASP A 230 -5.76 -10.31 -10.27
N PRO A 231 -4.85 -9.86 -9.37
CA PRO A 231 -3.88 -10.75 -8.72
C PRO A 231 -4.51 -11.87 -7.90
N LEU A 232 -5.77 -11.70 -7.48
CA LEU A 232 -6.48 -12.72 -6.72
C LEU A 232 -6.98 -13.88 -7.61
N SER A 233 -7.20 -13.61 -8.90
CA SER A 233 -7.64 -14.63 -9.87
C SER A 233 -6.49 -15.15 -10.74
N ASN A 234 -5.58 -14.28 -11.17
CA ASN A 234 -4.54 -14.59 -12.16
C ASN A 234 -3.12 -14.57 -11.59
N GLY A 235 -2.97 -14.18 -10.32
CA GLY A 235 -1.67 -13.99 -9.70
C GLY A 235 -0.96 -12.70 -10.13
N LEU A 236 0.30 -12.57 -9.72
CA LEU A 236 1.13 -11.40 -10.03
C LEU A 236 1.63 -11.44 -11.48
N ASP A 237 1.48 -10.32 -12.18
CA ASP A 237 2.13 -10.10 -13.47
C ASP A 237 3.50 -9.45 -13.29
N ALA A 238 4.51 -9.99 -13.96
CA ALA A 238 5.89 -9.51 -13.83
C ALA A 238 6.07 -8.07 -14.33
N GLY A 239 5.33 -7.65 -15.37
CA GLY A 239 5.37 -6.30 -15.90
C GLY A 239 4.85 -5.29 -14.88
N ASN A 240 3.69 -5.58 -14.29
CA ASN A 240 3.08 -4.75 -13.26
C ASN A 240 3.98 -4.63 -12.01
N VAL A 241 4.56 -5.75 -11.56
CA VAL A 241 5.52 -5.78 -10.45
C VAL A 241 6.74 -4.91 -10.75
N LEU A 242 7.34 -5.03 -11.93
CA LEU A 242 8.50 -4.22 -12.33
C LEU A 242 8.19 -2.73 -12.30
N VAL A 243 7.03 -2.31 -12.77
CA VAL A 243 6.63 -0.89 -12.75
C VAL A 243 6.47 -0.39 -11.31
N LEU A 244 5.80 -1.14 -10.42
CA LEU A 244 5.66 -0.76 -9.01
C LEU A 244 7.02 -0.70 -8.29
N VAL A 245 7.90 -1.65 -8.54
CA VAL A 245 9.27 -1.65 -8.01
C VAL A 245 10.06 -0.47 -8.55
N ALA A 246 9.93 -0.12 -9.83
CA ALA A 246 10.57 1.05 -10.41
C ALA A 246 10.12 2.35 -9.73
N TRP A 247 8.82 2.51 -9.48
CA TRP A 247 8.29 3.65 -8.71
C TRP A 247 8.92 3.74 -7.31
N ALA A 248 8.99 2.61 -6.59
CA ALA A 248 9.58 2.56 -5.26
C ALA A 248 11.07 2.93 -5.27
N LEU A 249 11.83 2.38 -6.22
CA LEU A 249 13.26 2.65 -6.37
C LEU A 249 13.54 4.10 -6.77
N ILE A 250 12.80 4.65 -7.74
CA ILE A 250 12.92 6.05 -8.14
C ILE A 250 12.65 6.97 -6.95
N GLY A 251 11.57 6.72 -6.19
CA GLY A 251 11.27 7.47 -4.98
C GLY A 251 12.39 7.39 -3.94
N GLY A 252 12.92 6.20 -3.70
CA GLY A 252 14.06 5.98 -2.79
C GLY A 252 15.33 6.71 -3.23
N ILE A 253 15.68 6.64 -4.52
CA ILE A 253 16.85 7.34 -5.09
C ILE A 253 16.69 8.85 -4.96
N VAL A 254 15.52 9.39 -5.33
CA VAL A 254 15.22 10.82 -5.18
C VAL A 254 15.32 11.25 -3.72
N ALA A 255 14.82 10.43 -2.78
CA ALA A 255 14.91 10.72 -1.35
C ALA A 255 16.38 10.80 -0.88
N VAL A 256 17.23 9.87 -1.30
CA VAL A 256 18.66 9.88 -0.96
C VAL A 256 19.33 11.13 -1.51
N ILE A 257 19.17 11.43 -2.80
CA ILE A 257 19.77 12.59 -3.45
C ILE A 257 19.30 13.90 -2.80
N ALA A 258 18.01 13.99 -2.54
CA ALA A 258 17.41 15.17 -1.91
C ALA A 258 17.98 15.41 -0.50
N PHE A 259 18.07 14.35 0.31
CA PHE A 259 18.57 14.45 1.67
C PHE A 259 20.07 14.75 1.74
N GLU A 260 20.87 14.26 0.78
CA GLU A 260 22.31 14.57 0.70
C GLU A 260 22.57 16.02 0.32
N ARG A 261 21.80 16.57 -0.64
CA ARG A 261 22.02 17.91 -1.18
C ARG A 261 21.40 19.02 -0.36
N ARG A 262 20.54 18.67 0.57
CA ARG A 262 19.81 19.65 1.35
C ARG A 262 20.64 20.17 2.52
N ASP A 263 20.71 21.49 2.67
CA ASP A 263 21.25 22.14 3.87
C ASP A 263 20.29 21.94 5.04
N LEU A 264 20.71 21.11 5.98
CA LEU A 264 19.95 20.76 7.19
C LEU A 264 20.28 21.72 8.36
N ALA A 265 21.02 22.80 8.06
CA ALA A 265 21.40 23.77 9.04
C ALA A 265 20.28 24.81 9.21
N ARG A 266 19.52 24.67 10.29
CA ARG A 266 18.98 25.73 11.16
C ARG A 266 17.70 25.35 11.87
#